data_bfa374302ced839b413989389bb1ca37
#
_entry.id   bfa374302ced839b413989389bb1ca37
#
_cell.length_a   1.000
_cell.length_b   1.000
_cell.length_c   1.000
_cell.angle_alpha   90.00
_cell.angle_beta   90.00
_cell.angle_gamma   90.00
#
_symmetry.space_group_name_H-M   'P 1'
#
loop_
_entity.id
_entity.type
_entity.pdbx_description
1 polymer ?
#
loop_
_entity_poly.entity_id
_entity_poly.type
_entity_poly.pdbx_seq_one_letter_code
_entity_poly.pdbx_strand_id
1 'polypeptide(L)'
;LGKACYKKCKFKYNHSSADIRIGDMWGDTYKDEDKGVTACAAFTDTGLDILHSTNCELMEYPFEQIAEGQIKKPIKYPLIGWNIIIALAKNRYVTMKILVFVNWILGKLNNLLRKI
;
A
#
# COMPACT_ATOMS: atom_id res chain seq x y z
N LEU A 1 -7.98 -10.58 1.12
CA LEU A 1 -6.52 -10.39 1.12
C LEU A 1 -5.88 -11.47 2.01
N GLY A 2 -4.88 -12.19 1.48
CA GLY A 2 -4.21 -13.28 2.20
C GLY A 2 -3.27 -12.78 3.30
N LYS A 3 -2.94 -13.67 4.25
CA LYS A 3 -2.00 -13.38 5.36
C LYS A 3 -0.64 -12.85 4.86
N ALA A 4 -0.18 -13.32 3.70
CA ALA A 4 1.08 -12.89 3.10
C ALA A 4 1.08 -11.39 2.75
N CYS A 5 -0.03 -10.87 2.22
CA CYS A 5 -0.16 -9.45 1.86
C CYS A 5 -0.10 -8.52 3.08
N TYR A 6 -0.58 -9.01 4.23
CA TYR A 6 -0.58 -8.20 5.44
C TYR A 6 0.72 -8.32 6.23
N LYS A 7 1.25 -9.54 6.38
CA LYS A 7 2.34 -9.78 7.35
C LYS A 7 3.73 -9.56 6.79
N LYS A 8 3.99 -10.02 5.58
CA LYS A 8 5.38 -10.10 5.06
C LYS A 8 5.43 -9.93 3.55
N CYS A 9 4.61 -9.06 2.98
CA CYS A 9 4.72 -8.81 1.56
C CYS A 9 6.08 -8.15 1.27
N LYS A 10 6.96 -8.92 0.64
CA LYS A 10 8.28 -8.44 0.21
C LYS A 10 8.22 -7.48 -0.98
N PHE A 11 7.05 -7.40 -1.63
CA PHE A 11 6.85 -6.67 -2.88
C PHE A 11 6.02 -5.39 -2.69
N LYS A 12 6.05 -4.82 -1.49
CA LYS A 12 5.37 -3.56 -1.22
C LYS A 12 6.31 -2.37 -1.37
N TYR A 13 5.73 -1.24 -1.72
CA TYR A 13 6.39 0.05 -1.84
C TYR A 13 7.49 0.00 -2.89
N ASN A 14 8.75 0.23 -2.52
CA ASN A 14 9.92 0.25 -3.39
C ASN A 14 10.52 -1.14 -3.66
N HIS A 15 9.80 -2.22 -3.37
CA HIS A 15 10.21 -3.57 -3.68
C HIS A 15 9.26 -4.21 -4.69
N SER A 16 9.80 -4.87 -5.69
CA SER A 16 9.04 -5.61 -6.70
C SER A 16 9.81 -6.84 -7.13
N SER A 17 9.09 -7.87 -7.60
CA SER A 17 9.67 -8.98 -8.36
C SER A 17 9.51 -8.78 -9.87
N ALA A 18 8.84 -7.72 -10.30
CA ALA A 18 8.69 -7.33 -11.68
C ALA A 18 9.72 -6.23 -12.02
N ASP A 19 10.15 -6.17 -13.27
CA ASP A 19 11.06 -5.14 -13.75
C ASP A 19 10.39 -3.77 -13.77
N ILE A 20 9.12 -3.73 -14.15
CA ILE A 20 8.31 -2.52 -14.22
C ILE A 20 6.98 -2.75 -13.50
N ARG A 21 6.48 -1.71 -12.86
CA ARG A 21 5.10 -1.61 -12.38
C ARG A 21 4.43 -0.43 -13.05
N ILE A 22 3.27 -0.68 -13.65
CA ILE A 22 2.49 0.33 -14.37
C ILE A 22 1.12 0.44 -13.70
N GLY A 23 0.58 1.63 -13.64
CA GLY A 23 -0.76 1.91 -13.14
C GLY A 23 -1.14 3.37 -13.35
N ASP A 24 -2.36 3.72 -13.00
CA ASP A 24 -2.81 5.12 -13.08
C ASP A 24 -2.09 5.98 -12.04
N MET A 25 -1.74 7.20 -12.40
CA MET A 25 -1.15 8.17 -11.48
C MET A 25 -2.24 8.72 -10.56
N TRP A 26 -2.28 8.25 -9.34
CA TRP A 26 -3.15 8.78 -8.29
C TRP A 26 -2.36 9.76 -7.42
N GLY A 27 -3.04 10.74 -6.89
CA GLY A 27 -2.44 11.75 -6.04
C GLY A 27 -2.82 13.16 -6.50
N ASP A 28 -2.29 14.17 -5.82
CA ASP A 28 -2.68 15.56 -6.08
C ASP A 28 -2.05 16.13 -7.36
N THR A 29 -0.95 15.55 -7.85
CA THR A 29 -0.16 16.10 -8.98
C THR A 29 -0.97 16.20 -10.27
N TYR A 30 -1.80 15.19 -10.58
CA TYR A 30 -2.57 15.10 -11.82
C TYR A 30 -4.07 14.91 -11.58
N LYS A 31 -4.58 15.36 -10.44
CA LYS A 31 -5.99 15.17 -10.05
C LYS A 31 -6.99 15.83 -11.00
N ASP A 32 -6.57 16.90 -11.68
CA ASP A 32 -7.40 17.67 -12.59
C ASP A 32 -7.14 17.31 -14.08
N GLU A 33 -6.37 16.22 -14.35
CA GLU A 33 -6.08 15.74 -15.70
C GLU A 33 -7.16 14.77 -16.17
N ASP A 34 -8.04 15.23 -17.05
CA ASP A 34 -9.20 14.46 -17.53
C ASP A 34 -8.83 13.23 -18.38
N LYS A 35 -7.67 13.25 -19.04
CA LYS A 35 -7.20 12.12 -19.88
C LYS A 35 -6.53 11.04 -19.06
N GLY A 36 -6.21 11.33 -17.81
CA GLY A 36 -5.42 10.48 -16.94
C GLY A 36 -3.93 10.43 -17.33
N VAL A 37 -3.11 10.05 -16.36
CA VAL A 37 -1.65 9.89 -16.52
C VAL A 37 -1.26 8.51 -16.04
N THR A 38 -0.42 7.82 -16.80
CA THR A 38 0.12 6.52 -16.41
C THR A 38 1.39 6.68 -15.58
N ALA A 39 1.39 6.13 -14.38
CA ALA A 39 2.57 6.02 -13.54
C ALA A 39 3.34 4.76 -13.87
N CYS A 40 4.65 4.87 -14.09
CA CYS A 40 5.55 3.76 -14.30
C CYS A 40 6.67 3.80 -13.25
N ALA A 41 6.99 2.64 -12.66
CA ALA A 41 8.13 2.51 -11.76
C ALA A 41 9.00 1.34 -12.22
N ALA A 42 10.25 1.61 -12.60
CA ALA A 42 11.26 0.59 -12.89
C ALA A 42 11.91 0.15 -11.57
N PHE A 43 12.17 -1.15 -11.45
CA PHE A 43 12.79 -1.77 -10.26
C PHE A 43 14.12 -2.48 -10.60
N THR A 44 14.43 -2.60 -11.89
CA THR A 44 15.66 -3.19 -12.42
C THR A 44 16.19 -2.37 -13.58
N ASP A 45 17.46 -2.55 -13.93
CA ASP A 45 18.06 -1.92 -15.11
C ASP A 45 17.32 -2.33 -16.38
N THR A 46 16.95 -3.61 -16.50
CA THR A 46 16.11 -4.10 -17.61
C THR A 46 14.81 -3.32 -17.73
N GLY A 47 14.15 -3.06 -16.59
CA GLY A 47 12.93 -2.26 -16.57
C GLY A 47 13.14 -0.83 -17.02
N LEU A 48 14.25 -0.24 -16.63
CA LEU A 48 14.63 1.11 -17.06
C LEU A 48 14.91 1.16 -18.58
N ASP A 49 15.68 0.21 -19.09
CA ASP A 49 15.98 0.09 -20.54
C ASP A 49 14.70 -0.07 -21.36
N ILE A 50 13.74 -0.88 -20.88
CA ILE A 50 12.43 -1.03 -21.54
C ILE A 50 11.71 0.32 -21.60
N LEU A 51 11.63 1.06 -20.50
CA LEU A 51 10.96 2.36 -20.47
C LEU A 51 11.63 3.34 -21.45
N HIS A 52 12.94 3.40 -21.47
CA HIS A 52 13.69 4.29 -22.38
C HIS A 52 13.57 3.87 -23.86
N SER A 53 13.31 2.61 -24.16
CA SER A 53 13.11 2.12 -25.53
C SER A 53 11.68 2.36 -26.05
N THR A 54 10.74 2.80 -25.21
CA THR A 54 9.38 3.07 -25.63
C THR A 54 9.29 4.40 -26.38
N ASN A 55 8.39 4.48 -27.37
CA ASN A 55 8.07 5.73 -28.04
C ASN A 55 6.98 6.50 -27.27
N CYS A 56 7.24 6.76 -25.99
CA CYS A 56 6.34 7.47 -25.10
C CYS A 56 7.02 8.72 -24.55
N GLU A 57 6.26 9.75 -24.29
CA GLU A 57 6.73 10.90 -23.52
C GLU A 57 6.83 10.50 -22.05
N LEU A 58 8.04 10.52 -21.51
CA LEU A 58 8.33 10.16 -20.12
C LEU A 58 8.79 11.40 -19.36
N MET A 59 8.20 11.61 -18.19
CA MET A 59 8.63 12.61 -17.23
C MET A 59 9.07 11.91 -15.94
N GLU A 60 10.26 12.22 -15.48
CA GLU A 60 10.81 11.63 -14.25
C GLU A 60 10.31 12.35 -13.02
N TYR A 61 9.90 11.57 -12.05
CA TYR A 61 9.44 12.03 -10.73
C TYR A 61 10.11 11.23 -9.61
N PRO A 62 10.27 11.83 -8.41
CA PRO A 62 10.66 11.07 -7.22
C PRO A 62 9.69 9.90 -6.98
N PHE A 63 10.23 8.76 -6.57
CA PHE A 63 9.42 7.54 -6.33
C PHE A 63 8.26 7.78 -5.36
N GLU A 64 8.47 8.62 -4.34
CA GLU A 64 7.46 8.97 -3.35
C GLU A 64 6.23 9.62 -3.98
N GLN A 65 6.43 10.45 -5.01
CA GLN A 65 5.36 11.11 -5.74
C GLN A 65 4.61 10.12 -6.63
N ILE A 66 5.33 9.24 -7.34
CA ILE A 66 4.73 8.15 -8.12
C ILE A 66 3.96 7.18 -7.20
N ALA A 67 4.47 6.95 -5.99
CA ALA A 67 3.87 6.04 -5.02
C ALA A 67 2.64 6.61 -4.30
N GLU A 68 2.39 7.90 -4.41
CA GLU A 68 1.25 8.55 -3.79
C GLU A 68 -0.06 7.90 -4.26
N GLY A 69 -0.93 7.58 -3.36
CA GLY A 69 -2.22 6.98 -3.67
C GLY A 69 -2.23 5.48 -3.99
N GLN A 70 -1.26 4.93 -4.71
CA GLN A 70 -1.27 3.51 -5.14
C GLN A 70 -0.26 2.63 -4.40
N ILE A 71 1.01 3.03 -4.39
CA ILE A 71 2.11 2.20 -3.92
C ILE A 71 2.33 2.45 -2.42
N LYS A 72 1.37 2.07 -1.62
CA LYS A 72 1.40 2.34 -0.16
C LYS A 72 2.52 1.59 0.54
N LYS A 73 3.16 2.27 1.49
CA LYS A 73 4.10 1.65 2.42
C LYS A 73 3.46 0.46 3.14
N PRO A 74 4.24 -0.56 3.51
CA PRO A 74 3.72 -1.65 4.31
C PRO A 74 3.04 -1.13 5.58
N ILE A 75 1.83 -1.60 5.84
CA ILE A 75 1.12 -1.25 7.07
C ILE A 75 1.89 -1.85 8.25
N LYS A 76 2.18 -1.04 9.25
CA LYS A 76 2.75 -1.54 10.51
C LYS A 76 1.76 -2.50 11.16
N TYR A 77 2.19 -3.74 11.34
CA TYR A 77 1.35 -4.77 11.93
C TYR A 77 1.04 -4.43 13.38
N PRO A 78 -0.19 -4.62 13.86
CA PRO A 78 -0.48 -4.46 15.27
C PRO A 78 0.30 -5.49 16.09
N LEU A 79 0.92 -5.05 17.16
CA LEU A 79 1.70 -5.92 18.06
C LEU A 79 0.80 -6.91 18.78
N ILE A 80 -0.39 -6.45 19.16
CA ILE A 80 -1.40 -7.24 19.88
C ILE A 80 -2.78 -7.09 19.25
N GLY A 81 -3.63 -8.05 19.49
CA GLY A 81 -5.09 -7.95 19.25
C GLY A 81 -5.57 -8.33 17.86
N TRP A 82 -4.71 -8.58 16.88
CA TRP A 82 -5.14 -8.93 15.54
C TRP A 82 -5.98 -10.21 15.47
N ASN A 83 -5.56 -11.24 16.20
CA ASN A 83 -6.31 -12.50 16.27
C ASN A 83 -7.67 -12.32 16.95
N ILE A 84 -7.77 -11.40 17.91
CA ILE A 84 -9.01 -11.04 18.58
C ILE A 84 -9.97 -10.41 17.57
N ILE A 85 -9.52 -9.43 16.78
CA ILE A 85 -10.35 -8.80 15.75
C ILE A 85 -10.85 -9.83 14.73
N ILE A 86 -9.98 -10.73 14.27
CA ILE A 86 -10.37 -11.77 13.32
C ILE A 86 -11.40 -12.74 13.95
N ALA A 87 -11.20 -13.15 15.19
CA ALA A 87 -12.12 -14.03 15.88
C ALA A 87 -13.51 -13.37 16.06
N LEU A 88 -13.52 -12.11 16.48
CA LEU A 88 -14.75 -11.33 16.60
C LEU A 88 -15.44 -11.13 15.25
N ALA A 89 -14.69 -10.84 14.18
CA ALA A 89 -15.25 -10.65 12.84
C ALA A 89 -15.89 -11.92 12.26
N LYS A 90 -15.47 -13.10 12.71
CA LYS A 90 -16.08 -14.40 12.33
C LYS A 90 -17.34 -14.70 13.12
N ASN A 91 -17.61 -13.99 14.21
CA ASN A 91 -18.76 -14.25 15.06
C ASN A 91 -19.98 -13.49 14.54
N ARG A 92 -21.01 -14.24 14.13
CA ARG A 92 -22.26 -13.69 13.56
C ARG A 92 -23.04 -12.73 14.50
N TYR A 93 -22.78 -12.80 15.80
CA TYR A 93 -23.43 -11.96 16.81
C TYR A 93 -22.69 -10.65 17.09
N VAL A 94 -21.49 -10.50 16.57
CA VAL A 94 -20.68 -9.28 16.75
C VAL A 94 -21.03 -8.26 15.68
N THR A 95 -21.58 -7.14 16.12
CA THR A 95 -21.94 -6.06 15.19
C THR A 95 -20.69 -5.28 14.73
N MET A 96 -20.80 -4.61 13.59
CA MET A 96 -19.73 -3.74 13.09
C MET A 96 -19.32 -2.66 14.09
N LYS A 97 -20.27 -2.13 14.87
CA LYS A 97 -19.99 -1.14 15.94
C LYS A 97 -19.04 -1.68 17.00
N ILE A 98 -19.26 -2.93 17.43
CA ILE A 98 -18.37 -3.60 18.40
C ILE A 98 -16.97 -3.80 17.82
N LEU A 99 -16.88 -4.25 16.57
CA LEU A 99 -15.58 -4.43 15.88
C LEU A 99 -14.81 -3.11 15.79
N VAL A 100 -15.46 -2.03 15.40
CA VAL A 100 -14.83 -0.69 15.32
C VAL A 100 -14.36 -0.24 16.69
N PHE A 101 -15.18 -0.41 17.74
CA PHE A 101 -14.81 -0.02 19.10
C PHE A 101 -13.61 -0.81 19.63
N VAL A 102 -13.63 -2.14 19.48
CA VAL A 102 -12.51 -3.00 19.90
C VAL A 102 -11.24 -2.67 19.13
N ASN A 103 -11.34 -2.46 17.81
CA ASN A 103 -10.20 -2.07 16.99
C ASN A 103 -9.62 -0.71 17.40
N TRP A 104 -10.44 0.25 17.78
CA TRP A 104 -10.02 1.55 18.28
C TRP A 104 -9.22 1.42 19.60
N ILE A 105 -9.71 0.62 20.56
CA ILE A 105 -9.00 0.35 21.83
C ILE A 105 -7.65 -0.31 21.56
N LEU A 106 -7.64 -1.36 20.74
CA LEU A 106 -6.41 -2.08 20.38
C LEU A 106 -5.43 -1.17 19.64
N GLY A 107 -5.92 -0.26 18.81
CA GLY A 107 -5.10 0.77 18.15
C GLY A 107 -4.38 1.69 19.14
N LYS A 108 -5.08 2.18 20.17
CA LYS A 108 -4.48 2.99 21.24
C LYS A 108 -3.41 2.21 22.02
N LEU A 109 -3.68 0.96 22.39
CA LEU A 109 -2.73 0.10 23.08
C LEU A 109 -1.49 -0.18 22.23
N ASN A 110 -1.66 -0.49 20.95
CA ASN A 110 -0.54 -0.71 20.03
C ASN A 110 0.33 0.55 19.85
N ASN A 111 -0.28 1.73 19.83
CA ASN A 111 0.46 2.99 19.75
C ASN A 111 1.24 3.28 21.04
N LEU A 112 0.70 2.92 22.20
CA LEU A 112 1.39 3.06 23.48
C LEU A 112 2.59 2.11 23.55
N LEU A 113 2.40 0.84 23.21
CA LEU A 113 3.48 -0.17 23.21
C LEU A 113 4.62 0.13 22.25
N ARG A 114 4.39 0.92 21.21
CA ARG A 114 5.44 1.32 20.24
C ARG A 114 6.29 2.49 20.71
N LYS A 115 5.90 3.15 21.80
CA LYS A 115 6.63 4.26 22.39
C LYS A 115 7.59 3.84 23.52
N ILE A 116 7.43 2.61 23.99
CA ILE A 116 8.31 1.92 24.93
C ILE A 116 9.40 1.17 24.17
#